data_a11f351b358f7382c5c55f21bf4fab13
#
_entry.id   a11f351b358f7382c5c55f21bf4fab13
#
_cell.length_a   1.000
_cell.length_b   1.000
_cell.length_c   1.000
_cell.angle_alpha   90.00
_cell.angle_beta   90.00
_cell.angle_gamma   90.00
#
_symmetry.space_group_name_H-M   'P 1'
#
loop_
_entity.id
_entity.type
_entity.pdbx_description
1 polymer ?
#
loop_
_entity_poly.entity_id
_entity_poly.type
_entity_poly.pdbx_seq_one_letter_code
_entity_poly.pdbx_strand_id
1 'polypeptide(L)'
;MADLINMAVAIGIGALVIGGLWYAARPPCVLLLALEEGRLRLVRGKSTAAFLEAAQSICSEFGLVHGEIRGYRRGNGVRFAFSTSIPPEVQQRLRNVWQLHR
;
A
#
# COMPACT_ATOMS: atom_id res chain seq x y z
N MET A 1 15.38 -33.83 23.56
CA MET A 1 15.27 -33.52 22.12
C MET A 1 13.85 -33.48 21.61
N ALA A 2 12.98 -34.42 21.99
CA ALA A 2 11.56 -34.38 21.62
C ALA A 2 10.84 -33.11 22.09
N ASP A 3 11.16 -32.60 23.26
CA ASP A 3 10.53 -31.40 23.83
C ASP A 3 10.90 -30.13 23.05
N LEU A 4 12.12 -30.03 22.55
CA LEU A 4 12.58 -28.92 21.73
C LEU A 4 11.85 -28.87 20.38
N ILE A 5 11.62 -30.01 19.78
CA ILE A 5 10.89 -30.14 18.51
C ILE A 5 9.42 -29.77 18.73
N ASN A 6 8.78 -30.26 19.78
CA ASN A 6 7.40 -29.95 20.12
C ASN A 6 7.23 -28.45 20.43
N MET A 7 8.20 -27.85 21.11
CA MET A 7 8.18 -26.42 21.41
C MET A 7 8.31 -25.56 20.14
N ALA A 8 9.19 -25.95 19.21
CA ALA A 8 9.35 -25.25 17.94
C ALA A 8 8.09 -25.35 17.06
N VAL A 9 7.45 -26.51 17.01
CA VAL A 9 6.19 -26.71 16.28
C VAL A 9 5.07 -25.89 16.89
N ALA A 10 4.94 -25.85 18.22
CA ALA A 10 3.91 -25.07 18.90
C ALA A 10 4.08 -23.57 18.65
N ILE A 11 5.30 -23.04 18.67
CA ILE A 11 5.59 -21.64 18.36
C ILE A 11 5.27 -21.32 16.90
N GLY A 12 5.62 -22.21 15.96
CA GLY A 12 5.32 -22.06 14.56
C GLY A 12 3.82 -21.99 14.26
N ILE A 13 3.04 -22.88 14.85
CA ILE A 13 1.58 -22.90 14.71
C ILE A 13 0.97 -21.62 15.30
N GLY A 14 1.40 -21.22 16.51
CA GLY A 14 0.93 -19.99 17.15
C GLY A 14 1.21 -18.74 16.30
N ALA A 15 2.39 -18.65 15.71
CA ALA A 15 2.76 -17.55 14.84
C ALA A 15 1.88 -17.50 13.56
N LEU A 16 1.56 -18.65 12.97
CA LEU A 16 0.69 -18.73 11.81
C LEU A 16 -0.74 -18.31 12.13
N VAL A 17 -1.28 -18.71 13.27
CA VAL A 17 -2.63 -18.32 13.71
C VAL A 17 -2.70 -16.81 13.97
N ILE A 18 -1.73 -16.25 14.68
CA ILE A 18 -1.66 -14.81 14.97
C ILE A 18 -1.51 -14.04 13.66
N GLY A 19 -0.64 -14.47 12.75
CA GLY A 19 -0.45 -13.85 11.45
C GLY A 19 -1.71 -13.89 10.58
N GLY A 20 -2.44 -15.03 10.59
CA GLY A 20 -3.70 -15.18 9.87
C GLY A 20 -4.79 -14.27 10.42
N LEU A 21 -4.93 -14.18 11.74
CA LEU A 21 -5.90 -13.26 12.39
C LEU A 21 -5.56 -11.81 12.10
N TRP A 22 -4.30 -11.46 12.17
CA TRP A 22 -3.83 -10.11 11.86
C TRP A 22 -4.13 -9.73 10.42
N TYR A 23 -3.87 -10.63 9.48
CA TYR A 23 -4.15 -10.43 8.07
C TYR A 23 -5.65 -10.28 7.82
N ALA A 24 -6.48 -11.11 8.45
CA ALA A 24 -7.93 -11.05 8.31
C ALA A 24 -8.54 -9.77 8.91
N ALA A 25 -7.91 -9.20 9.94
CA ALA A 25 -8.36 -7.97 10.59
C ALA A 25 -7.99 -6.71 9.81
N ARG A 26 -7.09 -6.78 8.84
CA ARG A 26 -6.70 -5.63 8.02
C ARG A 26 -7.82 -5.23 7.07
N PRO A 27 -8.09 -3.91 6.91
CA PRO A 27 -9.01 -3.46 5.87
C PRO A 27 -8.50 -3.88 4.49
N PRO A 28 -9.41 -4.24 3.56
CA PRO A 28 -8.98 -4.68 2.23
C PRO A 28 -8.27 -3.57 1.46
N CYS A 29 -7.09 -3.89 0.92
CA CYS A 29 -6.37 -3.01 0.02
C CYS A 29 -7.05 -3.08 -1.36
N VAL A 30 -7.74 -2.01 -1.74
CA VAL A 30 -8.48 -1.95 -3.00
C VAL A 30 -7.67 -1.36 -4.14
N LEU A 31 -6.56 -0.70 -3.80
CA LEU A 31 -5.67 -0.05 -4.77
C LEU A 31 -4.23 -0.15 -4.29
N LEU A 32 -3.34 -0.57 -5.16
CA LEU A 32 -1.91 -0.62 -4.89
C LEU A 32 -1.15 -0.08 -6.08
N LEU A 33 -0.41 0.99 -5.85
CA LEU A 33 0.48 1.59 -6.83
C LEU A 33 1.91 1.43 -6.35
N ALA A 34 2.79 1.03 -7.23
CA ALA A 34 4.22 0.91 -6.95
C ALA A 34 5.00 1.88 -7.83
N LEU A 35 5.87 2.65 -7.21
CA LEU A 35 6.79 3.53 -7.92
C LEU A 35 8.15 2.82 -7.97
N GLU A 36 8.58 2.47 -9.17
CA GLU A 36 9.85 1.79 -9.42
C GLU A 36 10.60 2.52 -10.54
N GLU A 37 11.85 2.87 -10.28
CA GLU A 37 12.72 3.56 -11.25
C GLU A 37 12.09 4.85 -11.80
N GLY A 38 11.35 5.57 -10.94
CA GLY A 38 10.67 6.80 -11.32
C GLY A 38 9.37 6.60 -12.09
N ARG A 39 8.94 5.37 -12.30
CA ARG A 39 7.68 5.04 -13.00
C ARG A 39 6.64 4.50 -12.04
N LEU A 40 5.46 5.08 -12.09
CA LEU A 40 4.32 4.63 -11.29
C LEU A 40 3.56 3.55 -12.04
N ARG A 41 3.38 2.40 -11.36
CA ARG A 41 2.68 1.25 -11.93
C ARG A 41 1.51 0.84 -11.06
N LEU A 42 0.38 0.55 -11.68
CA LEU A 42 -0.78 0.00 -11.00
C LEU A 42 -0.57 -1.51 -10.80
N VAL A 43 -0.41 -1.93 -9.55
CA VAL A 43 -0.19 -3.34 -9.20
C VAL A 43 -1.51 -4.02 -8.91
N ARG A 44 -2.44 -3.33 -8.25
CA ARG A 44 -3.71 -3.90 -7.82
C ARG A 44 -4.81 -2.85 -7.87
N GLY A 45 -6.02 -3.29 -8.19
CA GLY A 45 -7.19 -2.43 -8.19
C GLY A 45 -7.39 -1.70 -9.50
N LYS A 46 -8.26 -0.71 -9.46
CA LYS A 46 -8.62 0.11 -10.63
C LYS A 46 -8.42 1.58 -10.32
N SER A 47 -7.93 2.30 -11.31
CA SER A 47 -7.76 3.74 -11.23
C SER A 47 -8.02 4.36 -12.60
N THR A 48 -8.41 5.64 -12.63
CA THR A 48 -8.56 6.36 -13.88
C THR A 48 -7.18 6.67 -14.48
N ALA A 49 -7.10 6.72 -15.80
CA ALA A 49 -5.87 7.09 -16.49
C ALA A 49 -5.43 8.51 -16.11
N ALA A 50 -6.39 9.42 -15.95
CA ALA A 50 -6.11 10.81 -15.54
C ALA A 50 -5.42 10.87 -14.17
N PHE A 51 -5.86 10.08 -13.21
CA PHE A 51 -5.21 10.01 -11.89
C PHE A 51 -3.79 9.46 -12.00
N LEU A 52 -3.59 8.38 -12.75
CA LEU A 52 -2.27 7.78 -12.94
C LEU A 52 -1.28 8.74 -13.58
N GLU A 53 -1.71 9.46 -14.62
CA GLU A 53 -0.87 10.46 -15.28
C GLU A 53 -0.52 11.63 -14.36
N ALA A 54 -1.48 12.14 -13.62
CA ALA A 54 -1.26 13.23 -12.67
C ALA A 54 -0.33 12.79 -11.53
N ALA A 55 -0.53 11.58 -11.00
CA ALA A 55 0.33 11.03 -9.96
C ALA A 55 1.76 10.81 -10.47
N GLN A 56 1.92 10.31 -11.68
CA GLN A 56 3.22 10.14 -12.32
C GLN A 56 3.94 11.49 -12.47
N SER A 57 3.23 12.52 -12.91
CA SER A 57 3.78 13.88 -13.04
C SER A 57 4.26 14.43 -11.70
N ILE A 58 3.49 14.24 -10.64
CA ILE A 58 3.86 14.70 -9.29
C ILE A 58 5.12 13.98 -8.82
N CYS A 59 5.18 12.66 -8.96
CA CYS A 59 6.34 11.89 -8.57
C CYS A 59 7.59 12.30 -9.34
N SER A 60 7.47 12.58 -10.63
CA SER A 60 8.57 13.05 -11.47
C SER A 60 9.03 14.45 -11.06
N GLU A 61 8.10 15.35 -10.76
CA GLU A 61 8.41 16.72 -10.32
C GLU A 61 9.24 16.73 -9.03
N PHE A 62 8.95 15.84 -8.10
CA PHE A 62 9.68 15.73 -6.84
C PHE A 62 10.90 14.80 -6.92
N GLY A 63 11.18 14.23 -8.07
CA GLY A 63 12.34 13.36 -8.27
C GLY A 63 12.27 12.04 -7.50
N LEU A 64 11.07 11.55 -7.23
CA LEU A 64 10.89 10.28 -6.53
C LEU A 64 11.23 9.10 -7.45
N VAL A 65 12.02 8.16 -6.93
CA VAL A 65 12.48 7.00 -7.69
C VAL A 65 11.72 5.74 -7.31
N HIS A 66 11.42 5.58 -6.02
CA HIS A 66 10.68 4.42 -5.54
C HIS A 66 9.76 4.79 -4.38
N GLY A 67 8.73 4.00 -4.21
CA GLY A 67 7.75 4.19 -3.16
C GLY A 67 6.54 3.30 -3.39
N GLU A 68 5.61 3.34 -2.48
CA GLU A 68 4.39 2.56 -2.55
C GLU A 68 3.21 3.38 -2.05
N ILE A 69 2.10 3.30 -2.78
CA ILE A 69 0.85 3.97 -2.44
C ILE A 69 -0.22 2.89 -2.32
N ARG A 70 -0.82 2.79 -1.13
CA ARG A 70 -1.90 1.82 -0.86
C ARG A 70 -3.19 2.55 -0.64
N GLY A 71 -4.26 2.08 -1.27
CA GLY A 71 -5.61 2.59 -1.05
C GLY A 71 -6.45 1.55 -0.32
N TYR A 72 -7.08 1.98 0.78
CA TYR A 72 -7.97 1.14 1.57
C TYR A 72 -9.39 1.68 1.50
N ARG A 73 -10.35 0.79 1.32
CA ARG A 73 -11.75 1.19 1.31
C ARG A 73 -12.19 1.63 2.71
N ARG A 74 -12.76 2.83 2.80
CA ARG A 74 -13.30 3.38 4.03
C ARG A 74 -14.63 4.08 3.73
N GLY A 75 -15.75 3.48 4.16
CA GLY A 75 -17.07 4.01 3.84
C GLY A 75 -17.28 4.07 2.32
N ASN A 76 -17.64 5.24 1.80
CA ASN A 76 -17.83 5.49 0.38
C ASN A 76 -16.57 5.97 -0.34
N GLY A 77 -15.45 6.08 0.38
CA GLY A 77 -14.21 6.60 -0.16
C GLY A 77 -13.03 5.66 -0.01
N VAL A 78 -11.87 6.14 -0.40
CA VAL A 78 -10.61 5.43 -0.31
C VAL A 78 -9.64 6.25 0.55
N ARG A 79 -9.02 5.59 1.54
CA ARG A 79 -7.99 6.17 2.36
C ARG A 79 -6.63 5.71 1.85
N PHE A 80 -5.73 6.64 1.63
CA PHE A 80 -4.38 6.33 1.17
C PHE A 80 -3.40 6.19 2.33
N ALA A 81 -2.53 5.19 2.20
CA ALA A 81 -1.35 5.02 3.02
C ALA A 81 -0.13 5.03 2.10
N PHE A 82 0.91 5.72 2.52
CA PHE A 82 2.12 5.92 1.71
C PHE A 82 3.33 5.33 2.43
N SER A 83 4.29 4.84 1.64
CA SER A 83 5.56 4.41 2.21
C SER A 83 6.35 5.62 2.72
N THR A 84 7.31 5.36 3.62
CA THR A 84 8.12 6.43 4.23
C THR A 84 8.98 7.19 3.24
N SER A 85 9.23 6.62 2.06
CA SER A 85 9.97 7.26 0.98
C SER A 85 9.22 8.41 0.31
N ILE A 86 7.91 8.51 0.51
CA ILE A 86 7.07 9.56 -0.07
C ILE A 86 6.92 10.71 0.93
N PRO A 87 7.41 11.94 0.60
CA PRO A 87 7.30 13.09 1.49
C PRO A 87 5.83 13.50 1.75
N PRO A 88 5.52 14.08 2.93
CA PRO A 88 4.16 14.50 3.26
C PRO A 88 3.54 15.48 2.26
N GLU A 89 4.32 16.36 1.67
CA GLU A 89 3.88 17.30 0.65
C GLU A 89 3.35 16.57 -0.59
N VAL A 90 4.06 15.56 -1.04
CA VAL A 90 3.65 14.71 -2.17
C VAL A 90 2.39 13.93 -1.82
N GLN A 91 2.32 13.40 -0.61
CA GLN A 91 1.13 12.68 -0.14
C GLN A 91 -0.12 13.55 -0.22
N GLN A 92 -0.03 14.80 0.19
CA GLN A 92 -1.16 15.73 0.15
C GLN A 92 -1.57 16.05 -1.28
N ARG A 93 -0.62 16.27 -2.17
CA ARG A 93 -0.91 16.53 -3.59
C ARG A 93 -1.59 15.33 -4.25
N LEU A 94 -1.15 14.13 -3.94
CA LEU A 94 -1.76 12.90 -4.46
C LEU A 94 -3.20 12.73 -3.97
N ARG A 95 -3.47 13.04 -2.70
CA ARG A 95 -4.84 13.01 -2.17
C ARG A 95 -5.74 14.01 -2.88
N ASN A 96 -5.25 15.20 -3.13
CA ASN A 96 -6.01 16.24 -3.83
C ASN A 96 -6.33 15.83 -5.27
N VAL A 97 -5.36 15.26 -5.97
CA VAL A 97 -5.55 14.77 -7.35
C VAL A 97 -6.55 13.62 -7.39
N TRP A 98 -6.52 12.72 -6.41
CA TRP A 98 -7.49 11.63 -6.32
C TRP A 98 -8.92 12.13 -6.24
N GLN A 99 -9.16 13.18 -5.45
CA GLN A 99 -10.49 13.76 -5.33
C GLN A 99 -10.98 14.39 -6.63
N LEU A 100 -10.07 14.91 -7.43
CA LEU A 100 -10.41 15.51 -8.72
C LEU A 100 -10.68 14.47 -9.82
N HIS A 101 -10.06 13.31 -9.75
CA HIS A 101 -10.07 12.32 -10.84
C HIS A 101 -10.64 10.95 -10.44
N ARG A 102 -11.32 10.86 -9.33
CA ARG A 102 -11.95 9.62 -8.91
C ARG A 102 -13.23 9.30 -9.67
#